data_dbe55314f91a95fde978661cc48aff3f
#
_entry.id   dbe55314f91a95fde978661cc48aff3f
#
_cell.length_a   1.000
_cell.length_b   1.000
_cell.length_c   1.000
_cell.angle_alpha   90.00
_cell.angle_beta   90.00
_cell.angle_gamma   90.00
#
_symmetry.space_group_name_H-M   'P 1'
#
loop_
_entity.id
_entity.type
_entity.pdbx_description
1 polymer ?
#
loop_
_entity_poly.entity_id
_entity_poly.type
_entity_poly.pdbx_seq_one_letter_code
_entity_poly.pdbx_strand_id
1 'polypeptide(L)'
;EPGNAPVIVAPPVDSCPLIQAGDRSTSVSILSPVDGPGRLSAYAAGSIIGELDFRTGATGSVTIPASDVGAVGASGGLVELPTDTTAAGVVVQGPSSLAAEACEDVVTEEAFVSGGSTVSGEGFELQILNPFAGNAEVNLTVTTDAGIESDDRFDSVIVPPSSSQSLDFGEIVPGRSFISIDLETTEGAVLAVARQTVGDKLAIWRAVEPAQDWWLPVPEGGETKELVLSTPANSEVDYQVDFYGPEGLIEEFVSDRLAPRGVTRLPLTTETTDAVGVRVISTGPVVPTLRVDSDQGLAVTTGSQVEALTWLLPGASSPPGGSGSAVILNPGVDPVSVTVRSMRENAVARDFDVGPESTLVVRLVNADGYRIDSTGSVVVMWVAAGFGDGSAAIGIPIQEEYG
;
A
#
# COMPACT_ATOMS: atom_id res chain seq x y z
N GLU A 1 43.79 17.22 -18.49
CA GLU A 1 42.85 16.46 -17.63
C GLU A 1 41.47 16.51 -18.29
N PRO A 2 40.83 15.40 -18.62
CA PRO A 2 39.43 15.44 -19.04
C PRO A 2 38.58 15.80 -17.85
N GLY A 3 37.94 16.97 -17.91
CA GLY A 3 37.01 17.41 -16.89
C GLY A 3 35.90 16.37 -16.74
N ASN A 4 35.70 15.86 -15.52
CA ASN A 4 34.52 15.06 -15.18
C ASN A 4 33.28 15.91 -15.50
N ALA A 5 32.53 15.53 -16.51
CA ALA A 5 31.20 16.08 -16.69
C ALA A 5 30.37 15.75 -15.43
N PRO A 6 29.59 16.70 -14.90
CA PRO A 6 28.76 16.44 -13.76
C PRO A 6 27.83 15.27 -14.08
N VAL A 7 27.83 14.23 -13.24
CA VAL A 7 26.83 13.16 -13.30
C VAL A 7 25.51 13.81 -12.93
N ILE A 8 24.63 13.99 -13.90
CA ILE A 8 23.27 14.43 -13.64
C ILE A 8 22.54 13.19 -13.12
N VAL A 9 22.39 13.11 -11.80
CA VAL A 9 21.51 12.12 -11.17
C VAL A 9 20.08 12.59 -11.42
N ALA A 10 19.27 11.78 -12.10
CA ALA A 10 17.86 12.08 -12.24
C ALA A 10 17.21 12.08 -10.84
N PRO A 11 16.26 12.99 -10.57
CA PRO A 11 15.53 12.94 -9.32
C PRO A 11 14.78 11.62 -9.19
N PRO A 12 14.61 11.08 -7.97
CA PRO A 12 13.75 9.93 -7.74
C PRO A 12 12.31 10.28 -8.12
N VAL A 13 11.59 9.33 -8.69
CA VAL A 13 10.24 9.54 -9.21
C VAL A 13 9.34 8.43 -8.72
N ASP A 14 8.28 8.80 -7.98
CA ASP A 14 7.22 7.90 -7.58
C ASP A 14 6.00 8.04 -8.49
N SER A 15 5.34 6.94 -8.76
CA SER A 15 4.05 6.91 -9.45
C SER A 15 2.90 6.77 -8.45
N CYS A 16 1.91 7.64 -8.57
CA CYS A 16 0.75 7.70 -7.70
C CYS A 16 -0.54 7.40 -8.47
N PRO A 17 -1.41 6.50 -7.99
CA PRO A 17 -2.74 6.35 -8.54
C PRO A 17 -3.58 7.60 -8.22
N LEU A 18 -4.08 8.32 -9.23
CA LEU A 18 -5.03 9.40 -9.01
C LEU A 18 -6.45 8.89 -9.25
N ILE A 19 -7.09 8.44 -8.18
CA ILE A 19 -8.41 7.83 -8.27
C ILE A 19 -9.48 8.92 -8.29
N GLN A 20 -10.20 8.98 -9.40
CA GLN A 20 -11.38 9.84 -9.50
C GLN A 20 -12.64 8.97 -9.59
N ALA A 21 -13.50 9.07 -8.61
CA ALA A 21 -14.76 8.35 -8.60
C ALA A 21 -15.85 9.18 -7.89
N GLY A 22 -16.74 9.76 -8.65
CA GLY A 22 -17.90 10.50 -8.15
C GLY A 22 -17.51 11.75 -7.36
N ASP A 23 -17.94 11.83 -6.10
CA ASP A 23 -17.74 12.95 -5.17
C ASP A 23 -16.49 12.79 -4.27
N ARG A 24 -15.61 11.83 -4.60
CA ARG A 24 -14.35 11.60 -3.89
C ARG A 24 -13.25 12.54 -4.36
N SER A 25 -12.45 13.02 -3.44
CA SER A 25 -11.26 13.83 -3.72
C SER A 25 -10.00 13.04 -3.43
N THR A 26 -9.04 13.12 -4.33
CA THR A 26 -7.70 12.57 -4.14
C THR A 26 -6.74 13.69 -3.79
N SER A 27 -5.85 13.45 -2.84
CA SER A 27 -4.70 14.30 -2.55
C SER A 27 -3.43 13.45 -2.50
N VAL A 28 -2.31 14.05 -2.94
CA VAL A 28 -0.97 13.47 -2.82
C VAL A 28 -0.28 14.14 -1.65
N SER A 29 0.17 13.33 -0.69
CA SER A 29 0.93 13.78 0.47
C SER A 29 2.39 13.39 0.29
N ILE A 30 3.29 14.34 0.43
CA ILE A 30 4.73 14.17 0.26
C ILE A 30 5.41 14.49 1.59
N LEU A 31 6.27 13.60 2.05
CA LEU A 31 7.09 13.76 3.25
C LEU A 31 8.57 13.75 2.87
N SER A 32 9.33 14.73 3.32
CA SER A 32 10.77 14.80 3.12
C SER A 32 11.47 15.25 4.39
N PRO A 33 12.55 14.61 4.82
CA PRO A 33 13.37 15.09 5.92
C PRO A 33 14.18 16.34 5.57
N VAL A 34 14.24 16.70 4.28
CA VAL A 34 15.00 17.84 3.77
C VAL A 34 14.10 18.80 3.01
N ASP A 35 14.44 20.11 3.05
CA ASP A 35 13.81 21.12 2.20
C ASP A 35 14.34 20.98 0.77
N GLY A 36 13.45 20.77 -0.17
CA GLY A 36 13.81 20.59 -1.56
C GLY A 36 12.64 20.84 -2.53
N PRO A 37 12.96 21.15 -3.78
CA PRO A 37 11.94 21.27 -4.83
C PRO A 37 11.50 19.87 -5.28
N GLY A 38 10.25 19.78 -5.70
CA GLY A 38 9.70 18.62 -6.37
C GLY A 38 8.62 19.05 -7.36
N ARG A 39 8.10 18.10 -8.10
CA ARG A 39 7.02 18.33 -9.06
C ARG A 39 6.02 17.20 -9.03
N LEU A 40 4.74 17.53 -9.08
CA LEU A 40 3.66 16.58 -9.33
C LEU A 40 3.12 16.83 -10.75
N SER A 41 3.19 15.82 -11.60
CA SER A 41 2.65 15.83 -12.95
C SER A 41 1.48 14.86 -13.04
N ALA A 42 0.29 15.36 -13.41
CA ALA A 42 -0.87 14.52 -13.67
C ALA A 42 -0.93 14.14 -15.15
N TYR A 43 -1.24 12.89 -15.45
CA TYR A 43 -1.34 12.40 -16.83
C TYR A 43 -2.65 11.67 -17.11
N ALA A 44 -3.09 11.75 -18.37
CA ALA A 44 -4.22 10.98 -18.90
C ALA A 44 -4.10 10.84 -20.42
N ALA A 45 -4.63 9.75 -20.96
CA ALA A 45 -4.79 9.53 -22.40
C ALA A 45 -3.53 9.87 -23.26
N GLY A 46 -2.36 9.52 -22.74
CA GLY A 46 -1.09 9.65 -23.49
C GLY A 46 -0.39 11.00 -23.35
N SER A 47 -0.81 11.84 -22.42
CA SER A 47 -0.21 13.16 -22.22
C SER A 47 -0.25 13.62 -20.76
N ILE A 48 0.70 14.47 -20.39
CA ILE A 48 0.64 15.26 -19.16
C ILE A 48 -0.45 16.29 -19.33
N ILE A 49 -1.43 16.31 -18.42
CA ILE A 49 -2.59 17.22 -18.43
C ILE A 49 -2.47 18.35 -17.43
N GLY A 50 -1.53 18.26 -16.49
CA GLY A 50 -1.24 19.32 -15.53
C GLY A 50 0.04 19.04 -14.78
N GLU A 51 0.69 20.12 -14.32
CA GLU A 51 1.92 20.06 -13.53
C GLU A 51 1.85 21.11 -12.42
N LEU A 52 2.39 20.77 -11.26
CA LEU A 52 2.56 21.65 -10.12
C LEU A 52 3.93 21.47 -9.50
N ASP A 53 4.74 22.55 -9.52
CA ASP A 53 5.98 22.57 -8.76
C ASP A 53 5.67 22.82 -7.29
N PHE A 54 6.32 22.08 -6.40
CA PHE A 54 6.16 22.24 -4.96
C PHE A 54 7.52 22.34 -4.26
N ARG A 55 7.48 22.62 -2.97
CA ARG A 55 8.64 22.60 -2.10
C ARG A 55 8.26 22.05 -0.75
N THR A 56 9.00 21.08 -0.25
CA THR A 56 8.71 20.43 1.04
C THR A 56 8.91 21.33 2.25
N GLY A 57 9.74 22.37 2.13
CA GLY A 57 9.93 23.37 3.18
C GLY A 57 10.51 22.82 4.48
N ALA A 58 10.58 23.68 5.49
CA ALA A 58 11.13 23.33 6.81
C ALA A 58 10.22 22.37 7.63
N THR A 59 8.94 22.24 7.26
CA THR A 59 8.01 21.30 7.90
C THR A 59 8.21 19.86 7.42
N GLY A 60 8.82 19.71 6.26
CA GLY A 60 9.07 18.40 5.66
C GLY A 60 7.81 17.71 5.11
N SER A 61 6.69 18.42 4.97
CA SER A 61 5.44 17.86 4.42
C SER A 61 4.75 18.83 3.47
N VAL A 62 4.14 18.26 2.42
CA VAL A 62 3.27 18.97 1.47
C VAL A 62 2.10 18.06 1.13
N THR A 63 0.88 18.61 1.14
CA THR A 63 -0.31 17.91 0.65
C THR A 63 -0.89 18.67 -0.52
N ILE A 64 -1.02 18.03 -1.67
CA ILE A 64 -1.46 18.61 -2.93
C ILE A 64 -2.78 17.96 -3.33
N PRO A 65 -3.90 18.68 -3.30
CA PRO A 65 -5.14 18.19 -3.88
C PRO A 65 -4.95 17.92 -5.39
N ALA A 66 -5.42 16.78 -5.88
CA ALA A 66 -5.32 16.43 -7.29
C ALA A 66 -6.01 17.48 -8.20
N SER A 67 -7.03 18.17 -7.69
CA SER A 67 -7.68 19.29 -8.38
C SER A 67 -6.74 20.46 -8.72
N ASP A 68 -5.71 20.70 -7.90
CA ASP A 68 -4.78 21.82 -8.07
C ASP A 68 -3.79 21.57 -9.23
N VAL A 69 -3.62 20.31 -9.63
CA VAL A 69 -2.81 19.90 -10.78
C VAL A 69 -3.65 19.80 -12.07
N GLY A 70 -4.91 20.24 -12.03
CA GLY A 70 -5.81 20.10 -13.18
C GLY A 70 -6.23 18.67 -13.46
N ALA A 71 -6.14 17.80 -12.46
CA ALA A 71 -6.26 16.36 -12.57
C ALA A 71 -7.71 15.85 -12.79
N VAL A 72 -8.64 16.68 -13.24
CA VAL A 72 -9.97 16.21 -13.63
C VAL A 72 -9.81 15.26 -14.83
N GLY A 73 -10.08 13.96 -14.62
CA GLY A 73 -9.88 12.92 -15.62
C GLY A 73 -8.43 12.37 -15.67
N ALA A 74 -7.57 12.72 -14.71
CA ALA A 74 -6.24 12.10 -14.61
C ALA A 74 -6.36 10.59 -14.36
N SER A 75 -5.47 9.83 -14.99
CA SER A 75 -5.31 8.40 -14.77
C SER A 75 -4.31 8.12 -13.65
N GLY A 76 -3.29 8.95 -13.51
CA GLY A 76 -2.24 8.81 -12.53
C GLY A 76 -1.41 10.08 -12.40
N GLY A 77 -0.47 10.09 -11.46
CA GLY A 77 0.48 11.16 -11.24
C GLY A 77 1.91 10.63 -11.11
N LEU A 78 2.86 11.44 -11.57
CA LEU A 78 4.29 11.28 -11.31
C LEU A 78 4.73 12.33 -10.32
N VAL A 79 5.43 11.91 -9.28
CA VAL A 79 6.01 12.81 -8.27
C VAL A 79 7.52 12.76 -8.40
N GLU A 80 8.13 13.85 -8.88
CA GLU A 80 9.57 14.05 -8.78
C GLU A 80 9.91 14.47 -7.36
N LEU A 81 10.64 13.64 -6.65
CA LEU A 81 10.95 13.82 -5.24
C LEU A 81 12.26 14.59 -5.05
N PRO A 82 12.42 15.36 -3.97
CA PRO A 82 13.67 16.07 -3.67
C PRO A 82 14.88 15.16 -3.45
N THR A 83 14.67 13.99 -2.85
CA THR A 83 15.72 13.01 -2.51
C THR A 83 15.13 11.61 -2.37
N ASP A 84 15.99 10.59 -2.35
CA ASP A 84 15.62 9.17 -2.13
C ASP A 84 15.08 8.90 -0.70
N THR A 85 15.27 9.84 0.22
CA THR A 85 14.70 9.77 1.57
C THR A 85 13.34 10.45 1.69
N THR A 86 12.74 10.83 0.57
CA THR A 86 11.40 11.41 0.47
C THR A 86 10.40 10.32 0.13
N ALA A 87 9.20 10.43 0.62
CA ALA A 87 8.12 9.50 0.34
C ALA A 87 6.85 10.24 -0.10
N ALA A 88 6.11 9.66 -1.01
CA ALA A 88 4.80 10.14 -1.41
C ALA A 88 3.71 9.08 -1.16
N GLY A 89 2.49 9.53 -0.95
CA GLY A 89 1.33 8.66 -0.81
C GLY A 89 0.05 9.37 -1.22
N VAL A 90 -0.96 8.61 -1.58
CA VAL A 90 -2.28 9.12 -1.93
C VAL A 90 -3.28 8.90 -0.81
N VAL A 91 -4.16 9.87 -0.63
CA VAL A 91 -5.34 9.77 0.24
C VAL A 91 -6.57 10.11 -0.59
N VAL A 92 -7.52 9.21 -0.62
CA VAL A 92 -8.83 9.37 -1.28
C VAL A 92 -9.88 9.55 -0.21
N GLN A 93 -10.61 10.66 -0.26
CA GLN A 93 -11.66 10.98 0.69
C GLN A 93 -12.97 11.29 -0.04
N GLY A 94 -14.06 10.78 0.50
CA GLY A 94 -15.43 11.09 0.10
C GLY A 94 -16.32 11.31 1.30
N PRO A 95 -17.62 11.56 1.11
CA PRO A 95 -18.56 11.73 2.22
C PRO A 95 -18.67 10.51 3.14
N SER A 96 -18.47 9.32 2.60
CA SER A 96 -18.56 8.02 3.30
C SER A 96 -17.43 7.07 2.89
N SER A 97 -16.28 7.61 2.47
CA SER A 97 -15.17 6.78 2.04
C SER A 97 -13.82 7.41 2.42
N LEU A 98 -12.89 6.53 2.81
CA LEU A 98 -11.51 6.86 3.11
C LEU A 98 -10.63 5.73 2.64
N ALA A 99 -9.66 6.02 1.78
CA ALA A 99 -8.64 5.06 1.38
C ALA A 99 -7.28 5.75 1.24
N ALA A 100 -6.21 5.02 1.48
CA ALA A 100 -4.86 5.53 1.31
C ALA A 100 -3.91 4.43 0.86
N GLU A 101 -2.89 4.82 0.11
CA GLU A 101 -1.82 3.93 -0.33
C GLU A 101 -0.54 4.73 -0.56
N ALA A 102 0.61 4.06 -0.46
CA ALA A 102 1.90 4.62 -0.84
C ALA A 102 1.98 4.82 -2.36
N CYS A 103 2.66 5.88 -2.80
CA CYS A 103 3.15 5.97 -4.16
C CYS A 103 4.46 5.18 -4.24
N GLU A 104 4.80 4.68 -5.40
CA GLU A 104 5.95 3.80 -5.58
C GLU A 104 6.82 4.13 -6.76
N ASP A 105 8.08 3.73 -6.64
CA ASP A 105 8.95 3.50 -7.79
C ASP A 105 8.28 2.52 -8.75
N VAL A 106 8.58 2.71 -10.00
CA VAL A 106 7.96 1.90 -11.04
C VAL A 106 8.49 0.49 -11.05
N VAL A 107 7.62 -0.32 -11.19
CA VAL A 107 7.34 -1.73 -11.13
C VAL A 107 8.26 -2.68 -11.87
N THR A 108 8.42 -3.74 -11.24
CA THR A 108 8.94 -5.08 -11.53
C THR A 108 8.35 -5.75 -12.77
N GLU A 109 9.04 -6.75 -13.26
CA GLU A 109 8.58 -7.61 -14.37
C GLU A 109 7.35 -8.43 -13.98
N GLU A 110 7.14 -8.68 -12.66
CA GLU A 110 6.06 -9.48 -12.11
C GLU A 110 5.49 -8.80 -10.87
N ALA A 111 4.17 -8.66 -10.79
CA ALA A 111 3.47 -8.12 -9.64
C ALA A 111 2.18 -8.91 -9.37
N PHE A 112 1.72 -8.91 -8.13
CA PHE A 112 0.60 -9.73 -7.71
C PHE A 112 -0.36 -8.94 -6.82
N VAL A 113 -1.65 -9.06 -7.11
CA VAL A 113 -2.75 -8.53 -6.30
C VAL A 113 -3.53 -9.69 -5.72
N SER A 114 -3.88 -9.60 -4.44
CA SER A 114 -4.71 -10.59 -3.74
C SER A 114 -5.80 -9.91 -2.92
N GLY A 115 -6.87 -10.63 -2.61
CA GLY A 115 -7.92 -10.19 -1.68
C GLY A 115 -9.09 -9.46 -2.31
N GLY A 116 -9.20 -9.41 -3.65
CA GLY A 116 -10.37 -8.87 -4.34
C GLY A 116 -11.62 -9.75 -4.21
N SER A 117 -12.81 -9.16 -4.38
CA SER A 117 -14.10 -9.84 -4.37
C SER A 117 -15.13 -9.11 -5.25
N THR A 118 -15.99 -9.91 -5.89
CA THR A 118 -17.10 -9.41 -6.73
C THR A 118 -18.44 -10.02 -6.35
N VAL A 119 -18.60 -10.45 -5.10
CA VAL A 119 -19.91 -10.90 -4.60
C VAL A 119 -20.92 -9.76 -4.62
N SER A 120 -22.20 -10.10 -4.53
CA SER A 120 -23.27 -9.09 -4.60
C SER A 120 -23.06 -7.95 -3.60
N GLY A 121 -23.01 -6.72 -4.09
CA GLY A 121 -22.77 -5.50 -3.28
C GLY A 121 -21.30 -5.11 -3.18
N GLU A 122 -20.39 -5.89 -3.75
CA GLU A 122 -18.96 -5.60 -3.84
C GLU A 122 -18.51 -5.36 -5.28
N GLY A 123 -17.64 -4.37 -5.48
CA GLY A 123 -16.99 -4.09 -6.76
C GLY A 123 -15.48 -4.19 -6.62
N PHE A 124 -14.83 -4.85 -7.57
CA PHE A 124 -13.39 -4.99 -7.63
C PHE A 124 -12.86 -4.53 -8.98
N GLU A 125 -11.90 -3.61 -8.94
CA GLU A 125 -11.27 -3.03 -10.12
C GLU A 125 -9.74 -3.08 -9.98
N LEU A 126 -9.07 -3.41 -11.07
CA LEU A 126 -7.62 -3.27 -11.20
C LEU A 126 -7.32 -2.10 -12.13
N GLN A 127 -6.56 -1.12 -11.64
CA GLN A 127 -6.02 -0.04 -12.43
C GLN A 127 -4.55 -0.29 -12.72
N ILE A 128 -4.18 -0.37 -13.99
CA ILE A 128 -2.80 -0.53 -14.46
C ILE A 128 -2.36 0.80 -15.05
N LEU A 129 -1.30 1.39 -14.51
CA LEU A 129 -0.78 2.71 -14.88
C LEU A 129 0.55 2.55 -15.62
N ASN A 130 0.67 3.24 -16.73
CA ASN A 130 1.93 3.38 -17.47
C ASN A 130 2.37 4.85 -17.46
N PRO A 131 3.31 5.24 -16.59
CA PRO A 131 3.79 6.62 -16.53
C PRO A 131 4.81 6.97 -17.63
N PHE A 132 5.28 6.00 -18.41
CA PHE A 132 6.35 6.17 -19.37
C PHE A 132 5.89 6.61 -20.75
N ALA A 133 6.87 6.99 -21.59
CA ALA A 133 6.64 7.46 -22.97
C ALA A 133 6.42 6.34 -23.99
N GLY A 134 6.73 5.08 -23.62
CA GLY A 134 6.48 3.89 -24.45
C GLY A 134 5.17 3.21 -24.09
N ASN A 135 4.67 2.32 -24.93
CA ASN A 135 3.60 1.39 -24.52
C ASN A 135 4.13 0.43 -23.46
N ALA A 136 3.24 -0.05 -22.60
CA ALA A 136 3.47 -1.24 -21.80
C ALA A 136 2.48 -2.32 -22.21
N GLU A 137 2.90 -3.59 -22.12
CA GLU A 137 2.07 -4.76 -22.37
C GLU A 137 2.14 -5.69 -21.18
N VAL A 138 0.97 -6.13 -20.70
CA VAL A 138 0.82 -6.94 -19.48
C VAL A 138 -0.07 -8.14 -19.78
N ASN A 139 0.34 -9.31 -19.32
CA ASN A 139 -0.51 -10.50 -19.25
C ASN A 139 -1.03 -10.66 -17.82
N LEU A 140 -2.28 -11.07 -17.69
CA LEU A 140 -2.93 -11.31 -16.40
C LEU A 140 -3.30 -12.78 -16.26
N THR A 141 -2.91 -13.41 -15.16
CA THR A 141 -3.48 -14.68 -14.75
C THR A 141 -4.42 -14.43 -13.56
N VAL A 142 -5.70 -14.63 -13.78
CA VAL A 142 -6.74 -14.38 -12.78
C VAL A 142 -7.15 -15.68 -12.12
N THR A 143 -6.97 -15.79 -10.81
CA THR A 143 -7.38 -16.94 -10.00
C THR A 143 -8.50 -16.54 -9.06
N THR A 144 -9.52 -17.37 -8.99
CA THR A 144 -10.73 -17.16 -8.16
C THR A 144 -11.03 -18.39 -7.32
N ASP A 145 -12.08 -18.31 -6.50
CA ASP A 145 -12.66 -19.47 -5.80
C ASP A 145 -13.21 -20.56 -6.74
N ALA A 146 -13.39 -20.26 -8.03
CA ALA A 146 -13.75 -21.24 -9.06
C ALA A 146 -12.55 -21.80 -9.85
N GLY A 147 -11.34 -21.34 -9.58
CA GLY A 147 -10.09 -21.69 -10.27
C GLY A 147 -9.59 -20.55 -11.18
N ILE A 148 -8.77 -20.91 -12.16
CA ILE A 148 -8.20 -19.94 -13.11
C ILE A 148 -9.30 -19.55 -14.11
N GLU A 149 -9.54 -18.25 -14.20
CA GLU A 149 -10.49 -17.67 -15.17
C GLU A 149 -9.77 -17.43 -16.51
N SER A 150 -10.53 -17.55 -17.58
CA SER A 150 -10.04 -17.31 -18.96
C SER A 150 -10.94 -16.28 -19.63
N ASP A 151 -10.36 -15.16 -20.04
CA ASP A 151 -11.04 -14.09 -20.79
C ASP A 151 -10.01 -13.41 -21.68
N ASP A 152 -10.38 -13.08 -22.92
CA ASP A 152 -9.47 -12.44 -23.90
C ASP A 152 -8.93 -11.07 -23.42
N ARG A 153 -9.61 -10.44 -22.44
CA ARG A 153 -9.18 -9.18 -21.84
C ARG A 153 -7.97 -9.33 -20.91
N PHE A 154 -7.57 -10.54 -20.58
CA PHE A 154 -6.42 -10.82 -19.72
C PHE A 154 -5.12 -10.99 -20.50
N ASP A 155 -5.22 -11.25 -21.78
CA ASP A 155 -4.07 -11.45 -22.65
C ASP A 155 -3.65 -10.15 -23.32
N SER A 156 -2.35 -9.84 -23.31
CA SER A 156 -1.77 -8.68 -23.99
C SER A 156 -2.50 -7.36 -23.73
N VAL A 157 -2.72 -7.05 -22.44
CA VAL A 157 -3.33 -5.76 -22.03
C VAL A 157 -2.36 -4.64 -22.36
N ILE A 158 -2.69 -3.85 -23.39
CA ILE A 158 -1.86 -2.72 -23.81
C ILE A 158 -2.24 -1.49 -22.98
N VAL A 159 -1.25 -0.91 -22.29
CA VAL A 159 -1.38 0.35 -21.58
C VAL A 159 -0.58 1.42 -22.34
N PRO A 160 -1.24 2.37 -23.02
CA PRO A 160 -0.57 3.39 -23.80
C PRO A 160 0.34 4.29 -22.92
N PRO A 161 1.26 5.07 -23.54
CA PRO A 161 2.11 5.99 -22.82
C PRO A 161 1.31 6.98 -21.96
N SER A 162 1.84 7.31 -20.78
CA SER A 162 1.24 8.31 -19.86
C SER A 162 -0.28 8.14 -19.71
N SER A 163 -0.71 6.90 -19.47
CA SER A 163 -2.12 6.56 -19.34
C SER A 163 -2.36 5.43 -18.34
N SER A 164 -3.61 5.06 -18.14
CA SER A 164 -3.99 3.85 -17.40
C SER A 164 -5.04 3.04 -18.14
N GLN A 165 -5.07 1.77 -17.83
CA GLN A 165 -6.13 0.84 -18.18
C GLN A 165 -6.81 0.36 -16.91
N SER A 166 -8.15 0.42 -16.87
CA SER A 166 -8.95 -0.13 -15.77
C SER A 166 -9.71 -1.36 -16.23
N LEU A 167 -9.70 -2.40 -15.40
CA LEU A 167 -10.44 -3.65 -15.59
C LEU A 167 -11.45 -3.80 -14.45
N ASP A 168 -12.74 -3.77 -14.76
CA ASP A 168 -13.82 -4.01 -13.81
C ASP A 168 -14.12 -5.50 -13.73
N PHE A 169 -13.67 -6.14 -12.65
CA PHE A 169 -13.86 -7.57 -12.41
C PHE A 169 -15.31 -7.90 -12.02
N GLY A 170 -16.10 -6.93 -11.56
CA GLY A 170 -17.54 -7.12 -11.37
C GLY A 170 -18.26 -7.43 -12.67
N GLU A 171 -17.79 -6.90 -13.79
CA GLU A 171 -18.30 -7.19 -15.14
C GLU A 171 -17.65 -8.44 -15.77
N ILE A 172 -16.36 -8.69 -15.48
CA ILE A 172 -15.58 -9.75 -16.14
C ILE A 172 -15.81 -11.10 -15.47
N VAL A 173 -15.69 -11.16 -14.15
CA VAL A 173 -15.81 -12.37 -13.32
C VAL A 173 -16.73 -12.13 -12.12
N PRO A 174 -18.04 -11.96 -12.34
CA PRO A 174 -18.99 -11.62 -11.28
C PRO A 174 -19.19 -12.78 -10.29
N GLY A 175 -19.52 -12.42 -9.04
CA GLY A 175 -19.94 -13.36 -8.01
C GLY A 175 -18.81 -14.18 -7.41
N ARG A 176 -17.57 -13.70 -7.49
CA ARG A 176 -16.40 -14.35 -6.88
C ARG A 176 -16.18 -13.82 -5.47
N SER A 177 -16.08 -14.75 -4.51
CA SER A 177 -15.77 -14.41 -3.12
C SER A 177 -14.29 -14.12 -2.91
N PHE A 178 -13.47 -14.47 -3.89
CA PHE A 178 -12.05 -14.24 -3.90
C PHE A 178 -11.52 -14.05 -5.32
N ILE A 179 -10.63 -13.08 -5.49
CA ILE A 179 -9.88 -12.83 -6.72
C ILE A 179 -8.43 -12.51 -6.37
N SER A 180 -7.50 -13.19 -7.04
CA SER A 180 -6.08 -12.80 -7.12
C SER A 180 -5.66 -12.67 -8.57
N ILE A 181 -4.71 -11.79 -8.82
CA ILE A 181 -4.25 -11.44 -10.16
C ILE A 181 -2.73 -11.44 -10.15
N ASP A 182 -2.16 -12.27 -10.98
CA ASP A 182 -0.73 -12.33 -11.31
C ASP A 182 -0.53 -11.50 -12.59
N LEU A 183 0.30 -10.45 -12.49
CA LEU A 183 0.62 -9.54 -13.59
C LEU A 183 2.03 -9.83 -14.07
N GLU A 184 2.19 -10.18 -15.34
CA GLU A 184 3.47 -10.32 -16.02
C GLU A 184 3.62 -9.21 -17.05
N THR A 185 4.58 -8.30 -16.84
CA THR A 185 4.88 -7.23 -17.80
C THR A 185 5.81 -7.76 -18.88
N THR A 186 5.32 -7.86 -20.12
CA THR A 186 6.07 -8.39 -21.26
C THR A 186 6.79 -7.29 -22.04
N GLU A 187 6.32 -6.04 -21.96
CA GLU A 187 6.96 -4.86 -22.55
C GLU A 187 6.72 -3.64 -21.64
N GLY A 188 7.74 -2.80 -21.48
CA GLY A 188 7.67 -1.58 -20.67
C GLY A 188 7.70 -1.85 -19.17
N ALA A 189 7.06 -0.99 -18.42
CA ALA A 189 6.85 -1.13 -16.98
C ALA A 189 5.53 -0.46 -16.56
N VAL A 190 4.89 -0.97 -15.54
CA VAL A 190 3.58 -0.49 -15.07
C VAL A 190 3.52 -0.45 -13.55
N LEU A 191 2.63 0.34 -13.00
CA LEU A 191 2.16 0.26 -11.63
C LEU A 191 0.73 -0.30 -11.65
N ALA A 192 0.42 -1.25 -10.77
CA ALA A 192 -0.92 -1.77 -10.65
C ALA A 192 -1.48 -1.55 -9.25
N VAL A 193 -2.71 -1.05 -9.19
CA VAL A 193 -3.42 -0.75 -7.96
C VAL A 193 -4.80 -1.38 -7.99
N ALA A 194 -5.11 -2.12 -6.96
CA ALA A 194 -6.42 -2.70 -6.74
C ALA A 194 -7.35 -1.73 -6.01
N ARG A 195 -8.62 -1.77 -6.35
CA ARG A 195 -9.68 -1.03 -5.70
C ARG A 195 -10.85 -1.95 -5.39
N GLN A 196 -11.25 -1.99 -4.11
CA GLN A 196 -12.42 -2.71 -3.64
C GLN A 196 -13.45 -1.72 -3.13
N THR A 197 -14.70 -1.88 -3.52
CA THR A 197 -15.83 -1.15 -2.97
C THR A 197 -16.83 -2.10 -2.32
N VAL A 198 -17.37 -1.70 -1.16
CA VAL A 198 -18.44 -2.40 -0.45
C VAL A 198 -19.48 -1.35 -0.06
N GLY A 199 -20.55 -1.22 -0.81
CA GLY A 199 -21.43 -0.07 -0.69
C GLY A 199 -20.70 1.23 -0.97
N ASP A 200 -20.67 2.15 0.02
CA ASP A 200 -19.95 3.44 -0.07
C ASP A 200 -18.50 3.35 0.41
N LYS A 201 -18.10 2.24 1.05
CA LYS A 201 -16.74 2.03 1.56
C LYS A 201 -15.76 1.80 0.41
N LEU A 202 -14.51 2.19 0.60
CA LEU A 202 -13.45 2.08 -0.39
C LEU A 202 -12.16 1.61 0.27
N ALA A 203 -11.55 0.57 -0.30
CA ALA A 203 -10.16 0.23 -0.04
C ALA A 203 -9.35 0.30 -1.34
N ILE A 204 -8.08 0.72 -1.22
CA ILE A 204 -7.09 0.67 -2.29
C ILE A 204 -5.83 0.00 -1.76
N TRP A 205 -5.18 -0.81 -2.57
CA TRP A 205 -3.88 -1.39 -2.26
C TRP A 205 -3.13 -1.71 -3.54
N ARG A 206 -1.83 -1.70 -3.46
CA ARG A 206 -0.95 -1.92 -4.61
C ARG A 206 -0.74 -3.39 -4.90
N ALA A 207 -0.38 -3.70 -6.15
CA ALA A 207 0.26 -4.95 -6.51
C ALA A 207 1.68 -4.97 -5.94
N VAL A 208 2.13 -6.13 -5.50
CA VAL A 208 3.45 -6.33 -4.88
C VAL A 208 4.17 -7.51 -5.52
N GLU A 209 5.49 -7.52 -5.44
CA GLU A 209 6.27 -8.70 -5.80
C GLU A 209 6.03 -9.81 -4.77
N PRO A 210 5.70 -11.05 -5.19
CA PRO A 210 5.51 -12.16 -4.26
C PRO A 210 6.82 -12.56 -3.58
N ALA A 211 6.78 -12.84 -2.26
CA ALA A 211 7.95 -13.19 -1.48
C ALA A 211 7.69 -14.36 -0.51
N GLN A 212 8.73 -14.78 0.21
CA GLN A 212 8.65 -15.91 1.15
C GLN A 212 8.52 -15.51 2.62
N ASP A 213 8.79 -14.25 2.93
CA ASP A 213 8.74 -13.70 4.30
C ASP A 213 8.04 -12.35 4.31
N TRP A 214 7.01 -12.23 5.14
CA TRP A 214 6.14 -11.06 5.22
C TRP A 214 5.79 -10.71 6.65
N TRP A 215 5.72 -9.41 6.91
CA TRP A 215 5.28 -8.84 8.16
C TRP A 215 4.04 -7.98 7.96
N LEU A 216 3.01 -8.21 8.77
CA LEU A 216 1.76 -7.47 8.72
C LEU A 216 1.41 -6.99 10.14
N PRO A 217 1.61 -5.71 10.46
CA PRO A 217 0.92 -5.14 11.61
C PRO A 217 -0.59 -5.27 11.43
N VAL A 218 -1.32 -5.60 12.49
CA VAL A 218 -2.77 -5.81 12.45
C VAL A 218 -3.46 -4.70 13.23
N PRO A 219 -4.41 -3.94 12.63
CA PRO A 219 -5.10 -2.87 13.33
C PRO A 219 -5.98 -3.41 14.46
N GLU A 220 -6.08 -2.67 15.55
CA GLU A 220 -7.05 -2.94 16.61
C GLU A 220 -8.49 -2.71 16.10
N GLY A 221 -9.45 -3.47 16.65
CA GLY A 221 -10.85 -3.34 16.27
C GLY A 221 -11.18 -4.02 14.93
N GLY A 222 -12.38 -3.77 14.42
CA GLY A 222 -12.96 -4.42 13.25
C GLY A 222 -13.80 -5.64 13.65
N GLU A 223 -14.94 -5.83 12.97
CA GLU A 223 -15.85 -6.95 13.25
C GLU A 223 -15.33 -8.23 12.62
N THR A 224 -14.73 -8.12 11.43
CA THR A 224 -14.17 -9.24 10.71
C THR A 224 -12.77 -8.89 10.23
N LYS A 225 -11.79 -9.69 10.64
CA LYS A 225 -10.43 -9.63 10.14
C LYS A 225 -10.09 -10.95 9.48
N GLU A 226 -9.53 -10.87 8.32
CA GLU A 226 -9.16 -12.03 7.53
C GLU A 226 -7.79 -11.84 6.90
N LEU A 227 -6.92 -12.83 7.07
CA LEU A 227 -5.67 -12.94 6.34
C LEU A 227 -5.92 -13.84 5.12
N VAL A 228 -5.73 -13.29 3.94
CA VAL A 228 -5.80 -14.00 2.67
C VAL A 228 -4.39 -14.30 2.21
N LEU A 229 -4.04 -15.57 2.04
CA LEU A 229 -2.75 -15.99 1.49
C LEU A 229 -2.95 -16.52 0.09
N SER A 230 -2.22 -15.98 -0.87
CA SER A 230 -2.26 -16.41 -2.27
C SER A 230 -0.85 -16.69 -2.79
N THR A 231 -0.73 -17.62 -3.73
CA THR A 231 0.55 -17.94 -4.39
C THR A 231 0.43 -17.92 -5.91
N PRO A 232 1.36 -17.27 -6.64
CA PRO A 232 1.49 -17.43 -8.09
C PRO A 232 2.17 -18.74 -8.50
N ALA A 233 2.78 -19.46 -7.56
CA ALA A 233 3.54 -20.67 -7.84
C ALA A 233 2.72 -21.74 -8.54
N ASN A 234 3.33 -22.43 -9.51
CA ASN A 234 2.75 -23.58 -10.20
C ASN A 234 2.95 -24.90 -9.46
N SER A 235 3.49 -24.87 -8.25
CA SER A 235 3.67 -26.00 -7.34
C SER A 235 3.06 -25.71 -5.97
N GLU A 236 2.89 -26.73 -5.16
CA GLU A 236 2.46 -26.59 -3.78
C GLU A 236 3.48 -25.74 -2.97
N VAL A 237 2.99 -24.89 -2.09
CA VAL A 237 3.79 -24.03 -1.22
C VAL A 237 3.39 -24.29 0.23
N ASP A 238 4.33 -24.77 1.05
CA ASP A 238 4.12 -24.87 2.50
C ASP A 238 4.25 -23.47 3.10
N TYR A 239 3.39 -23.13 4.05
CA TYR A 239 3.44 -21.87 4.76
C TYR A 239 3.24 -22.02 6.25
N GLN A 240 3.75 -21.05 7.01
CA GLN A 240 3.54 -20.87 8.44
C GLN A 240 3.11 -19.44 8.69
N VAL A 241 2.16 -19.24 9.60
CA VAL A 241 1.69 -17.95 10.07
C VAL A 241 1.91 -17.87 11.57
N ASP A 242 2.76 -16.97 12.00
CA ASP A 242 3.00 -16.66 13.41
C ASP A 242 2.22 -15.40 13.80
N PHE A 243 1.66 -15.40 15.00
CA PHE A 243 0.86 -14.30 15.53
C PHE A 243 1.59 -13.62 16.68
N TYR A 244 1.57 -12.29 16.67
CA TYR A 244 2.20 -11.45 17.68
C TYR A 244 1.13 -10.69 18.44
N GLY A 245 1.16 -10.79 19.76
CA GLY A 245 0.30 -10.05 20.68
C GLY A 245 0.99 -8.81 21.27
N PRO A 246 0.29 -8.07 22.14
CA PRO A 246 0.87 -6.92 22.84
C PRO A 246 2.04 -7.28 23.77
N GLU A 247 2.05 -8.53 24.27
CA GLU A 247 3.05 -9.03 25.21
C GLU A 247 4.11 -9.95 24.60
N GLY A 248 4.07 -10.14 23.26
CA GLY A 248 5.02 -10.96 22.54
C GLY A 248 4.37 -12.00 21.62
N LEU A 249 5.18 -12.94 21.14
CA LEU A 249 4.76 -14.02 20.27
C LEU A 249 3.65 -14.87 20.95
N ILE A 250 2.55 -15.07 20.24
CA ILE A 250 1.49 -16.01 20.66
C ILE A 250 1.96 -17.40 20.24
N GLU A 251 1.99 -18.38 21.17
CA GLU A 251 2.55 -19.73 20.91
C GLU A 251 1.77 -20.53 19.85
N GLU A 252 0.58 -20.08 19.46
CA GLU A 252 -0.23 -20.75 18.44
C GLU A 252 0.14 -20.23 17.05
N PHE A 253 0.61 -21.09 16.19
CA PHE A 253 0.85 -20.82 14.79
C PHE A 253 -0.05 -21.68 13.89
N VAL A 254 -0.35 -21.18 12.70
CA VAL A 254 -1.02 -21.95 11.65
C VAL A 254 0.03 -22.40 10.64
N SER A 255 0.09 -23.69 10.35
CA SER A 255 0.94 -24.25 9.31
C SER A 255 0.12 -25.15 8.41
N ASP A 256 0.16 -24.91 7.11
CA ASP A 256 -0.60 -25.66 6.11
C ASP A 256 0.06 -25.49 4.73
N ARG A 257 -0.61 -25.87 3.69
CA ARG A 257 -0.13 -25.88 2.30
C ARG A 257 -1.10 -25.19 1.36
N LEU A 258 -0.58 -24.31 0.51
CA LEU A 258 -1.29 -23.78 -0.64
C LEU A 258 -1.14 -24.73 -1.83
N ALA A 259 -2.25 -25.00 -2.52
CA ALA A 259 -2.22 -25.66 -3.82
C ALA A 259 -1.53 -24.74 -4.87
N PRO A 260 -1.09 -25.30 -6.00
CA PRO A 260 -0.59 -24.48 -7.11
C PRO A 260 -1.58 -23.37 -7.50
N ARG A 261 -1.10 -22.12 -7.60
CA ARG A 261 -1.94 -20.92 -7.82
C ARG A 261 -3.11 -20.84 -6.86
N GLY A 262 -2.92 -21.38 -5.64
CA GLY A 262 -3.96 -21.51 -4.64
C GLY A 262 -4.09 -20.29 -3.75
N VAL A 263 -5.21 -20.30 -3.04
CA VAL A 263 -5.52 -19.32 -2.00
C VAL A 263 -6.04 -20.03 -0.76
N THR A 264 -5.74 -19.47 0.38
CA THR A 264 -6.42 -19.79 1.64
C THR A 264 -6.84 -18.53 2.36
N ARG A 265 -7.92 -18.64 3.14
CA ARG A 265 -8.46 -17.55 3.94
C ARG A 265 -8.43 -17.97 5.41
N LEU A 266 -7.73 -17.21 6.20
CA LEU A 266 -7.56 -17.43 7.63
C LEU A 266 -8.33 -16.34 8.38
N PRO A 267 -9.53 -16.64 8.91
CA PRO A 267 -10.22 -15.70 9.75
C PRO A 267 -9.41 -15.50 11.04
N LEU A 268 -9.11 -14.25 11.36
CA LEU A 268 -8.50 -13.88 12.63
C LEU A 268 -9.63 -13.85 13.68
N THR A 269 -9.89 -15.01 14.28
CA THR A 269 -10.99 -15.25 15.21
C THR A 269 -10.62 -14.86 16.65
N THR A 270 -11.53 -15.13 17.60
CA THR A 270 -11.41 -14.76 19.01
C THR A 270 -10.13 -15.29 19.69
N GLU A 271 -9.56 -16.39 19.21
CA GLU A 271 -8.30 -16.97 19.74
C GLU A 271 -7.08 -16.18 19.28
N THR A 272 -7.22 -15.46 18.15
CA THR A 272 -6.20 -14.56 17.61
C THR A 272 -6.64 -13.08 17.65
N THR A 273 -7.72 -12.73 18.39
CA THR A 273 -8.23 -11.33 18.49
C THR A 273 -7.24 -10.38 19.13
N ASP A 274 -6.35 -10.90 19.96
CA ASP A 274 -5.28 -10.12 20.58
C ASP A 274 -4.04 -10.03 19.66
N ALA A 275 -4.08 -10.66 18.46
CA ALA A 275 -3.01 -10.52 17.48
C ALA A 275 -3.04 -9.10 16.91
N VAL A 276 -1.94 -8.41 17.08
CA VAL A 276 -1.69 -7.06 16.57
C VAL A 276 -0.51 -7.06 15.58
N GLY A 277 0.01 -8.25 15.25
CA GLY A 277 1.00 -8.50 14.23
C GLY A 277 0.94 -9.93 13.73
N VAL A 278 1.33 -10.12 12.48
CA VAL A 278 1.40 -11.43 11.80
C VAL A 278 2.72 -11.51 11.04
N ARG A 279 3.37 -12.67 11.08
CA ARG A 279 4.43 -13.03 10.16
C ARG A 279 3.98 -14.21 9.30
N VAL A 280 4.24 -14.14 8.00
CA VAL A 280 4.02 -15.25 7.07
C VAL A 280 5.36 -15.70 6.52
N ILE A 281 5.70 -16.97 6.73
CA ILE A 281 6.90 -17.61 6.19
C ILE A 281 6.46 -18.73 5.27
N SER A 282 7.10 -18.89 4.11
CA SER A 282 6.72 -19.90 3.13
C SER A 282 7.92 -20.50 2.37
N THR A 283 7.71 -21.66 1.77
CA THR A 283 8.74 -22.35 0.97
C THR A 283 8.80 -21.88 -0.49
N GLY A 284 7.83 -21.08 -0.91
CA GLY A 284 7.74 -20.48 -2.25
C GLY A 284 7.07 -19.11 -2.16
N PRO A 285 6.96 -18.38 -3.28
CA PRO A 285 6.41 -17.04 -3.29
C PRO A 285 4.93 -17.03 -2.89
N VAL A 286 4.58 -16.16 -1.95
CA VAL A 286 3.21 -15.87 -1.50
C VAL A 286 2.97 -14.37 -1.39
N VAL A 287 1.72 -13.96 -1.43
CA VAL A 287 1.29 -12.60 -1.08
C VAL A 287 0.20 -12.68 -0.02
N PRO A 288 0.48 -12.22 1.20
CA PRO A 288 -0.52 -12.07 2.24
C PRO A 288 -1.24 -10.73 2.10
N THR A 289 -2.55 -10.76 2.22
CA THR A 289 -3.40 -9.57 2.23
C THR A 289 -4.29 -9.60 3.46
N LEU A 290 -4.22 -8.56 4.27
CA LEU A 290 -5.10 -8.36 5.41
C LEU A 290 -6.34 -7.60 4.94
N ARG A 291 -7.51 -8.18 5.15
CA ARG A 291 -8.80 -7.52 4.96
C ARG A 291 -9.46 -7.32 6.32
N VAL A 292 -9.86 -6.09 6.60
CA VAL A 292 -10.61 -5.72 7.80
C VAL A 292 -11.92 -5.08 7.35
N ASP A 293 -13.04 -5.70 7.68
CA ASP A 293 -14.38 -5.18 7.40
C ASP A 293 -15.13 -4.95 8.71
N SER A 294 -15.71 -3.78 8.85
CA SER A 294 -16.46 -3.39 10.04
C SER A 294 -17.52 -2.36 9.68
N ASP A 295 -18.41 -2.07 10.60
CA ASP A 295 -19.34 -0.94 10.46
C ASP A 295 -18.62 0.39 10.24
N GLN A 296 -17.35 0.50 10.69
CA GLN A 296 -16.53 1.70 10.62
C GLN A 296 -15.78 1.83 9.30
N GLY A 297 -15.70 0.77 8.46
CA GLY A 297 -15.03 0.85 7.19
C GLY A 297 -14.51 -0.46 6.63
N LEU A 298 -13.89 -0.35 5.45
CA LEU A 298 -13.17 -1.40 4.76
C LEU A 298 -11.69 -1.01 4.65
N ALA A 299 -10.80 -1.82 5.18
CA ALA A 299 -9.38 -1.68 4.96
C ALA A 299 -8.83 -2.96 4.32
N VAL A 300 -8.05 -2.82 3.27
CA VAL A 300 -7.30 -3.90 2.63
C VAL A 300 -5.87 -3.43 2.46
N THR A 301 -4.91 -4.24 2.87
CA THR A 301 -3.49 -3.91 2.75
C THR A 301 -2.67 -5.18 2.61
N THR A 302 -1.55 -5.09 1.90
CA THR A 302 -0.54 -6.14 1.86
C THR A 302 0.46 -5.96 3.01
N GLY A 303 1.28 -6.97 3.28
CA GLY A 303 2.36 -6.86 4.25
C GLY A 303 3.58 -6.11 3.74
N SER A 304 4.59 -6.03 4.59
CA SER A 304 5.94 -5.58 4.26
C SER A 304 6.89 -6.77 4.16
N GLN A 305 7.76 -6.75 3.17
CA GLN A 305 8.86 -7.72 3.00
C GLN A 305 10.14 -7.24 3.71
N VAL A 306 10.13 -6.00 4.18
CA VAL A 306 11.30 -5.38 4.79
C VAL A 306 10.98 -4.83 6.17
N GLU A 307 12.00 -4.84 7.01
CA GLU A 307 12.05 -4.18 8.29
C GLU A 307 13.02 -3.00 8.17
N ALA A 308 12.73 -1.87 8.78
CA ALA A 308 13.58 -0.68 8.68
C ALA A 308 13.69 0.06 10.00
N LEU A 309 14.74 0.91 10.10
CA LEU A 309 14.95 1.80 11.23
C LEU A 309 14.14 3.09 11.12
N THR A 310 13.81 3.49 9.91
CA THR A 310 13.07 4.73 9.62
C THR A 310 11.94 4.45 8.66
N TRP A 311 10.76 4.99 9.01
CA TRP A 311 9.55 4.89 8.21
C TRP A 311 8.92 6.26 8.01
N LEU A 312 8.39 6.50 6.81
CA LEU A 312 7.55 7.65 6.51
C LEU A 312 6.11 7.18 6.27
N LEU A 313 5.17 7.93 6.83
CA LEU A 313 3.74 7.69 6.69
C LEU A 313 3.09 8.92 6.02
N PRO A 314 3.20 9.05 4.69
CA PRO A 314 2.61 10.19 3.97
C PRO A 314 1.08 10.13 4.05
N GLY A 315 0.45 11.27 4.34
CA GLY A 315 -0.99 11.36 4.50
C GLY A 315 -1.55 10.76 5.79
N ALA A 316 -0.71 10.12 6.62
CA ALA A 316 -1.14 9.57 7.88
C ALA A 316 -1.62 10.68 8.83
N SER A 317 -2.91 10.62 9.16
CA SER A 317 -3.56 11.62 10.02
C SER A 317 -4.75 11.00 10.73
N SER A 318 -5.32 11.74 11.68
CA SER A 318 -6.70 11.51 12.11
C SER A 318 -7.61 12.33 11.22
N PRO A 319 -8.49 11.74 10.42
CA PRO A 319 -9.46 12.49 9.64
C PRO A 319 -10.41 13.27 10.56
N PRO A 320 -11.01 14.37 10.11
CA PRO A 320 -11.95 15.14 10.92
C PRO A 320 -13.09 14.27 11.46
N GLY A 321 -13.24 14.24 12.79
CA GLY A 321 -14.24 13.41 13.47
C GLY A 321 -13.92 11.91 13.54
N GLY A 322 -12.73 11.51 13.07
CA GLY A 322 -12.25 10.14 13.09
C GLY A 322 -11.04 9.92 13.99
N SER A 323 -10.38 8.80 13.80
CA SER A 323 -9.16 8.42 14.50
C SER A 323 -8.07 7.98 13.52
N GLY A 324 -6.82 8.14 13.92
CA GLY A 324 -5.66 7.62 13.20
C GLY A 324 -4.69 7.00 14.20
N SER A 325 -4.02 5.94 13.78
CA SER A 325 -3.01 5.25 14.58
C SER A 325 -1.87 4.76 13.71
N ALA A 326 -0.68 4.69 14.28
CA ALA A 326 0.41 3.88 13.77
C ALA A 326 0.46 2.58 14.55
N VAL A 327 0.50 1.46 13.86
CA VAL A 327 0.75 0.13 14.43
C VAL A 327 2.19 -0.20 14.12
N ILE A 328 3.01 -0.36 15.16
CA ILE A 328 4.45 -0.56 15.07
C ILE A 328 4.74 -1.96 15.59
N LEU A 329 5.22 -2.83 14.73
CA LEU A 329 5.61 -4.20 15.04
C LEU A 329 7.13 -4.27 15.20
N ASN A 330 7.60 -4.72 16.34
CA ASN A 330 8.99 -5.12 16.57
C ASN A 330 9.11 -6.64 16.36
N PRO A 331 9.67 -7.09 15.24
CA PRO A 331 9.87 -8.52 14.97
C PRO A 331 11.04 -9.13 15.71
N GLY A 332 11.93 -8.29 16.27
CA GLY A 332 13.16 -8.70 16.93
C GLY A 332 12.97 -9.25 18.34
N VAL A 333 13.94 -10.03 18.81
CA VAL A 333 13.97 -10.60 20.15
C VAL A 333 14.44 -9.63 21.25
N ASP A 334 14.88 -8.44 20.86
CA ASP A 334 15.30 -7.36 21.77
C ASP A 334 14.28 -6.21 21.74
N PRO A 335 14.05 -5.53 22.87
CA PRO A 335 13.21 -4.34 22.88
C PRO A 335 13.84 -3.20 22.09
N VAL A 336 13.01 -2.38 21.44
CA VAL A 336 13.44 -1.21 20.67
C VAL A 336 12.78 0.06 21.19
N SER A 337 13.50 1.18 21.15
CA SER A 337 12.92 2.50 21.40
C SER A 337 12.52 3.14 20.07
N VAL A 338 11.31 3.69 20.03
CA VAL A 338 10.73 4.27 18.82
C VAL A 338 10.35 5.72 19.07
N THR A 339 10.78 6.61 18.20
CA THR A 339 10.42 8.02 18.19
C THR A 339 9.41 8.31 17.10
N VAL A 340 8.21 8.75 17.48
CA VAL A 340 7.13 9.15 16.55
C VAL A 340 7.05 10.66 16.47
N ARG A 341 7.25 11.22 15.28
CA ARG A 341 7.25 12.65 15.03
C ARG A 341 6.27 13.01 13.90
N SER A 342 5.31 13.91 14.19
CA SER A 342 4.52 14.48 13.11
C SER A 342 5.35 15.45 12.27
N MET A 343 5.14 15.45 10.96
CA MET A 343 5.84 16.31 10.01
C MET A 343 5.16 17.68 9.94
N ARG A 344 5.14 18.37 11.09
CA ARG A 344 4.63 19.74 11.24
C ARG A 344 5.67 20.61 11.89
N GLU A 345 5.60 21.90 11.58
CA GLU A 345 6.46 22.90 12.24
C GLU A 345 6.26 22.86 13.76
N ASN A 346 7.37 22.83 14.50
CA ASN A 346 7.40 22.78 15.97
C ASN A 346 6.73 21.54 16.60
N ALA A 347 6.59 20.44 15.85
CA ALA A 347 6.05 19.20 16.40
C ALA A 347 6.97 18.61 17.46
N VAL A 348 6.39 18.19 18.58
CA VAL A 348 7.11 17.49 19.64
C VAL A 348 7.15 16.00 19.29
N ALA A 349 8.35 15.43 19.25
CA ALA A 349 8.53 13.98 19.12
C ALA A 349 8.03 13.29 20.40
N ARG A 350 7.51 12.07 20.23
CA ARG A 350 7.08 11.21 21.33
C ARG A 350 7.88 9.92 21.27
N ASP A 351 8.48 9.54 22.39
CA ASP A 351 9.28 8.34 22.51
C ASP A 351 8.47 7.23 23.17
N PHE A 352 8.66 6.01 22.70
CA PHE A 352 7.99 4.81 23.18
C PHE A 352 8.97 3.65 23.16
N ASP A 353 8.75 2.67 24.04
CA ASP A 353 9.44 1.38 23.99
C ASP A 353 8.49 0.32 23.44
N VAL A 354 8.98 -0.50 22.53
CA VAL A 354 8.28 -1.65 21.97
C VAL A 354 9.03 -2.90 22.43
N GLY A 355 8.33 -3.79 23.12
CA GLY A 355 8.90 -5.03 23.61
C GLY A 355 9.40 -5.93 22.47
N PRO A 356 10.15 -6.99 22.80
CA PRO A 356 10.52 -7.99 21.79
C PRO A 356 9.29 -8.72 21.26
N GLU A 357 9.32 -9.03 19.98
CA GLU A 357 8.28 -9.81 19.28
C GLU A 357 6.84 -9.30 19.57
N SER A 358 6.70 -7.97 19.67
CA SER A 358 5.44 -7.35 20.12
C SER A 358 5.07 -6.13 19.27
N THR A 359 3.89 -5.59 19.50
CA THR A 359 3.40 -4.42 18.80
C THR A 359 3.03 -3.29 19.75
N LEU A 360 3.10 -2.08 19.21
CA LEU A 360 2.65 -0.85 19.85
C LEU A 360 1.67 -0.11 18.94
N VAL A 361 0.53 0.29 19.47
CA VAL A 361 -0.41 1.17 18.80
C VAL A 361 -0.26 2.58 19.30
N VAL A 362 0.14 3.49 18.43
CA VAL A 362 0.33 4.91 18.75
C VAL A 362 -0.76 5.73 18.09
N ARG A 363 -1.60 6.36 18.90
CA ARG A 363 -2.61 7.28 18.38
C ARG A 363 -1.94 8.49 17.71
N LEU A 364 -2.32 8.74 16.47
CA LEU A 364 -1.90 9.89 15.70
C LEU A 364 -2.85 11.08 15.94
N VAL A 365 -2.32 12.28 15.84
CA VAL A 365 -3.11 13.52 15.83
C VAL A 365 -3.23 14.03 14.40
N ASN A 366 -4.04 15.04 14.16
CA ASN A 366 -4.16 15.64 12.83
C ASN A 366 -2.82 16.25 12.39
N ALA A 367 -2.23 15.70 11.33
CA ALA A 367 -0.98 16.11 10.69
C ALA A 367 -1.02 15.72 9.21
N ASP A 368 -0.05 16.19 8.41
CA ASP A 368 0.05 15.84 6.99
C ASP A 368 0.86 14.55 6.76
N GLY A 369 1.38 13.97 7.85
CA GLY A 369 2.12 12.71 7.87
C GLY A 369 3.05 12.60 9.07
N TYR A 370 3.72 11.45 9.16
CA TYR A 370 4.60 11.12 10.29
C TYR A 370 5.91 10.50 9.82
N ARG A 371 6.97 10.76 10.60
CA ARG A 371 8.22 10.03 10.57
C ARG A 371 8.34 9.21 11.85
N ILE A 372 8.77 7.97 11.71
CA ILE A 372 9.02 7.02 12.79
C ILE A 372 10.45 6.55 12.68
N ASP A 373 11.23 6.84 13.71
CA ASP A 373 12.62 6.41 13.86
C ASP A 373 12.71 5.38 14.98
N SER A 374 13.49 4.31 14.80
CA SER A 374 13.65 3.22 15.76
C SER A 374 15.12 2.86 15.97
N THR A 375 15.46 2.37 17.16
CA THR A 375 16.80 1.87 17.51
C THR A 375 17.07 0.45 16.98
N GLY A 376 16.06 -0.27 16.59
CA GLY A 376 16.12 -1.58 15.92
C GLY A 376 15.09 -1.64 14.80
N SER A 377 15.22 -2.60 13.89
CA SER A 377 14.31 -2.74 12.77
C SER A 377 12.89 -3.01 13.23
N VAL A 378 11.93 -2.28 12.65
CA VAL A 378 10.48 -2.42 12.91
C VAL A 378 9.73 -2.44 11.59
N VAL A 379 8.45 -2.84 11.64
CA VAL A 379 7.49 -2.69 10.55
C VAL A 379 6.38 -1.77 11.00
N VAL A 380 5.97 -0.84 10.15
CA VAL A 380 4.99 0.19 10.50
C VAL A 380 3.83 0.21 9.53
N MET A 381 2.61 0.24 10.07
CA MET A 381 1.38 0.45 9.34
C MET A 381 0.66 1.69 9.86
N TRP A 382 0.12 2.49 8.97
CA TRP A 382 -0.85 3.52 9.31
C TRP A 382 -2.28 2.98 9.17
N VAL A 383 -3.11 3.31 10.14
CA VAL A 383 -4.53 2.96 10.14
C VAL A 383 -5.34 4.22 10.43
N ALA A 384 -6.40 4.43 9.69
CA ALA A 384 -7.34 5.51 9.93
C ALA A 384 -8.78 5.01 9.85
N ALA A 385 -9.66 5.65 10.62
CA ALA A 385 -11.10 5.45 10.56
C ALA A 385 -11.81 6.79 10.66
N GLY A 386 -12.80 7.03 9.80
CA GLY A 386 -13.58 8.27 9.76
C GLY A 386 -14.53 8.27 8.56
N PHE A 387 -15.48 9.19 8.54
CA PHE A 387 -16.49 9.32 7.47
C PHE A 387 -17.34 8.06 7.22
N GLY A 388 -17.38 7.12 8.19
CA GLY A 388 -18.06 5.82 8.01
C GLY A 388 -17.24 4.82 7.19
N ASP A 389 -15.95 5.06 7.04
CA ASP A 389 -15.01 4.17 6.34
C ASP A 389 -13.67 4.11 7.08
N GLY A 390 -12.80 3.18 6.69
CA GLY A 390 -11.48 2.98 7.27
C GLY A 390 -10.45 2.67 6.21
N SER A 391 -9.18 2.90 6.54
CA SER A 391 -8.06 2.61 5.65
C SER A 391 -6.88 2.09 6.45
N ALA A 392 -6.07 1.26 5.81
CA ALA A 392 -4.78 0.85 6.32
C ALA A 392 -3.77 0.84 5.17
N ALA A 393 -2.57 1.35 5.42
CA ALA A 393 -1.48 1.33 4.46
C ALA A 393 -0.15 1.08 5.18
N ILE A 394 0.72 0.28 4.59
CA ILE A 394 2.09 0.10 5.06
C ILE A 394 2.85 1.41 4.86
N GLY A 395 3.67 1.78 5.83
CA GLY A 395 4.59 2.91 5.71
C GLY A 395 5.64 2.67 4.62
N ILE A 396 6.34 3.72 4.26
CA ILE A 396 7.44 3.65 3.29
C ILE A 396 8.75 3.59 4.07
N PRO A 397 9.52 2.48 3.96
CA PRO A 397 10.79 2.35 4.63
C PRO A 397 11.84 3.25 3.97
N ILE A 398 12.62 3.94 4.79
CA ILE A 398 13.78 4.71 4.32
C ILE A 398 15.04 3.89 4.58
N GLN A 399 15.70 3.50 3.52
CA GLN A 399 17.01 2.88 3.61
C GLN A 399 18.07 3.99 3.67
N GLU A 400 18.64 4.23 4.84
CA GLU A 400 19.81 5.08 4.93
C GLU A 400 21.01 4.29 4.36
N GLU A 401 21.55 4.75 3.22
CA GLU A 401 22.83 4.23 2.74
C GLU A 401 23.88 4.53 3.81
N TYR A 402 24.35 3.50 4.47
CA TYR A 402 25.54 3.62 5.32
C TYR A 402 26.74 3.92 4.40
N GLY A 403 27.10 5.20 4.31
CA GLY A 403 28.28 5.69 3.62
C GLY A 403 29.60 5.32 4.33
#